data_2b74a34b1bf3101209d4c67b35aca4f5
#
_entry.id   2b74a34b1bf3101209d4c67b35aca4f5
#
_cell.length_a   1.000
_cell.length_b   1.000
_cell.length_c   1.000
_cell.angle_alpha   90.00
_cell.angle_beta   90.00
_cell.angle_gamma   90.00
#
_symmetry.space_group_name_H-M   'P 1'
#
loop_
_entity.id
_entity.type
_entity.pdbx_description
1 polymer ?
#
loop_
_entity_poly.entity_id
_entity_poly.type
_entity_poly.pdbx_seq_one_letter_code
_entity_poly.pdbx_strand_id
1 'polypeptide(L)'
;MNFREHSASSAVSDLQFTCEPNTVGGFTLIPAAAPGLCIELSCSAGRLFPRENQYDVDMQYQTEVDNETAGLDTHFCPYDLRFTLPAHSSTEISLLCTVHPVQDTPVLSRPQADTAAIEIAHVQEYYDSLKQQAGYGDDAFANTLVVAADQFLARRDSTGLMTILAGLPWFTDWGRDTMIAF
;
A
#
# COMPACT_ATOMS: atom_id res chain seq x y z
N MET A 1 -5.12 -9.41 2.70
CA MET A 1 -5.03 -8.66 1.43
C MET A 1 -6.35 -8.70 0.73
N ASN A 2 -6.68 -7.65 0.07
CA ASN A 2 -7.87 -7.49 -0.72
C ASN A 2 -7.49 -6.81 -2.05
N PHE A 3 -8.02 -7.27 -3.17
CA PHE A 3 -7.75 -6.73 -4.51
C PHE A 3 -9.10 -6.43 -5.16
N ARG A 4 -9.67 -5.29 -4.81
CA ARG A 4 -11.01 -4.90 -5.21
C ARG A 4 -11.09 -3.40 -5.56
N GLU A 5 -12.12 -3.03 -6.28
CA GLU A 5 -12.53 -1.64 -6.37
C GLU A 5 -13.12 -1.16 -5.04
N HIS A 6 -12.96 0.11 -4.74
CA HIS A 6 -13.32 0.71 -3.45
C HIS A 6 -14.76 0.38 -2.98
N SER A 7 -15.74 0.47 -3.85
CA SER A 7 -17.16 0.27 -3.51
C SER A 7 -17.66 -1.18 -3.62
N ALA A 8 -16.79 -2.13 -3.97
CA ALA A 8 -17.14 -3.52 -4.14
C ALA A 8 -16.78 -4.35 -2.91
N SER A 9 -17.51 -5.40 -2.63
CA SER A 9 -17.13 -6.47 -1.69
C SER A 9 -16.53 -7.62 -2.45
N SER A 10 -15.55 -8.30 -1.87
CA SER A 10 -14.91 -9.48 -2.46
C SER A 10 -15.44 -10.74 -1.80
N ALA A 11 -15.84 -11.71 -2.59
CA ALA A 11 -16.05 -13.08 -2.13
C ALA A 11 -14.73 -13.87 -2.19
N VAL A 12 -14.67 -15.03 -1.53
CA VAL A 12 -13.50 -15.93 -1.60
C VAL A 12 -13.16 -16.29 -3.05
N SER A 13 -14.16 -16.44 -3.93
CA SER A 13 -13.98 -16.73 -5.36
C SER A 13 -13.24 -15.65 -6.13
N ASP A 14 -13.31 -14.41 -5.67
CA ASP A 14 -12.69 -13.25 -6.35
C ASP A 14 -11.24 -13.05 -5.91
N LEU A 15 -10.89 -13.62 -4.75
CA LEU A 15 -9.57 -13.47 -4.14
C LEU A 15 -8.69 -14.70 -4.40
N GLN A 16 -8.47 -15.00 -5.67
CA GLN A 16 -7.59 -16.08 -6.07
C GLN A 16 -6.17 -15.55 -6.31
N PHE A 17 -5.19 -16.15 -5.63
CA PHE A 17 -3.78 -15.77 -5.74
C PHE A 17 -2.91 -17.00 -5.91
N THR A 18 -1.89 -16.90 -6.75
CA THR A 18 -0.72 -17.77 -6.64
C THR A 18 0.17 -17.20 -5.55
N CYS A 19 0.54 -18.01 -4.56
CA CYS A 19 1.31 -17.58 -3.41
C CYS A 19 2.47 -18.53 -3.15
N GLU A 20 3.70 -18.03 -3.22
CA GLU A 20 4.91 -18.82 -3.05
C GLU A 20 5.90 -18.12 -2.12
N PRO A 21 6.66 -18.88 -1.30
CA PRO A 21 7.76 -18.32 -0.54
C PRO A 21 8.81 -17.72 -1.48
N ASN A 22 9.33 -16.53 -1.13
CA ASN A 22 10.43 -15.93 -1.87
C ASN A 22 11.80 -16.22 -1.21
N THR A 23 12.87 -15.84 -1.91
CA THR A 23 14.26 -16.13 -1.48
C THR A 23 14.74 -15.30 -0.31
N VAL A 24 14.02 -14.25 0.08
CA VAL A 24 14.40 -13.29 1.12
C VAL A 24 13.62 -13.45 2.43
N GLY A 25 12.97 -14.60 2.60
CA GLY A 25 12.22 -14.94 3.83
C GLY A 25 10.85 -14.28 3.91
N GLY A 26 10.29 -13.89 2.77
CA GLY A 26 8.95 -13.41 2.56
C GLY A 26 8.15 -14.34 1.64
N PHE A 27 7.20 -13.76 0.92
CA PHE A 27 6.41 -14.46 -0.09
C PHE A 27 6.04 -13.54 -1.25
N THR A 28 5.77 -14.17 -2.37
CA THR A 28 5.34 -13.55 -3.62
C THR A 28 3.90 -13.91 -3.87
N LEU A 29 3.09 -12.94 -4.28
CA LEU A 29 1.69 -13.10 -4.63
C LEU A 29 1.45 -12.62 -6.06
N ILE A 30 0.69 -13.39 -6.82
CA ILE A 30 0.19 -12.99 -8.14
C ILE A 30 -1.33 -13.10 -8.12
N PRO A 31 -2.06 -11.96 -8.19
CA PRO A 31 -3.52 -11.99 -8.24
C PRO A 31 -4.01 -12.61 -9.57
N ALA A 32 -4.95 -13.54 -9.52
CA ALA A 32 -5.56 -14.10 -10.74
C ALA A 32 -6.32 -13.03 -11.55
N ALA A 33 -6.88 -12.03 -10.86
CA ALA A 33 -7.55 -10.88 -11.50
C ALA A 33 -6.58 -9.93 -12.22
N ALA A 34 -5.27 -9.96 -11.87
CA ALA A 34 -4.25 -9.14 -12.49
C ALA A 34 -2.93 -9.94 -12.64
N PRO A 35 -2.88 -10.93 -13.54
CA PRO A 35 -1.75 -11.86 -13.65
C PRO A 35 -0.47 -11.20 -14.17
N GLY A 36 -0.54 -9.95 -14.61
CA GLY A 36 0.61 -9.13 -14.98
C GLY A 36 1.28 -8.42 -13.82
N LEU A 37 0.70 -8.47 -12.61
CA LEU A 37 1.23 -7.84 -11.39
C LEU A 37 1.79 -8.88 -10.43
N CYS A 38 2.88 -8.52 -9.80
CA CYS A 38 3.52 -9.27 -8.73
C CYS A 38 3.54 -8.41 -7.46
N ILE A 39 3.12 -8.98 -6.35
CA ILE A 39 3.17 -8.36 -5.01
C ILE A 39 4.15 -9.17 -4.18
N GLU A 40 5.17 -8.51 -3.65
CA GLU A 40 6.17 -9.16 -2.83
C GLU A 40 6.16 -8.59 -1.42
N LEU A 41 6.17 -9.47 -0.44
CA LEU A 41 6.29 -9.12 0.96
C LEU A 41 7.53 -9.76 1.56
N SER A 42 8.23 -8.99 2.39
CA SER A 42 9.35 -9.48 3.18
C SER A 42 9.41 -8.75 4.53
N CYS A 43 10.07 -9.35 5.52
CA CYS A 43 10.20 -8.77 6.85
C CYS A 43 11.63 -8.90 7.39
N SER A 44 12.04 -7.91 8.18
CA SER A 44 13.39 -7.85 8.77
C SER A 44 13.61 -8.93 9.84
N ALA A 45 12.56 -9.35 10.54
CA ALA A 45 12.61 -10.35 11.60
C ALA A 45 11.38 -11.24 11.60
N GLY A 46 11.44 -12.33 12.37
CA GLY A 46 10.36 -13.31 12.46
C GLY A 46 10.42 -14.39 11.38
N ARG A 47 9.40 -15.23 11.39
CA ARG A 47 9.18 -16.32 10.42
C ARG A 47 7.74 -16.32 9.95
N LEU A 48 7.55 -16.61 8.67
CA LEU A 48 6.24 -16.80 8.06
C LEU A 48 5.80 -18.26 8.23
N PHE A 49 4.56 -18.43 8.67
CA PHE A 49 3.91 -19.73 8.82
C PHE A 49 2.66 -19.74 7.95
N PRO A 50 2.51 -20.72 7.05
CA PRO A 50 1.28 -20.86 6.27
C PRO A 50 0.06 -21.01 7.19
N ARG A 51 -1.03 -20.35 6.84
CA ARG A 51 -2.31 -20.51 7.53
C ARG A 51 -3.10 -21.68 6.92
N GLU A 52 -3.78 -22.46 7.77
CA GLU A 52 -4.72 -23.50 7.32
C GLU A 52 -5.94 -22.84 6.65
N ASN A 53 -6.51 -21.82 7.31
CA ASN A 53 -7.54 -20.98 6.72
C ASN A 53 -6.88 -19.71 6.17
N GLN A 54 -6.84 -19.59 4.85
CA GLN A 54 -6.23 -18.45 4.15
C GLN A 54 -7.18 -17.27 3.91
N TYR A 55 -8.41 -17.35 4.41
CA TYR A 55 -9.39 -16.28 4.22
C TYR A 55 -9.99 -15.86 5.56
N ASP A 56 -9.97 -14.58 5.82
CA ASP A 56 -10.74 -13.94 6.87
C ASP A 56 -11.98 -13.34 6.21
N VAL A 57 -13.14 -13.95 6.46
CA VAL A 57 -14.44 -13.56 5.90
C VAL A 57 -15.18 -12.64 6.86
N ASP A 58 -16.15 -11.90 6.34
CA ASP A 58 -17.02 -11.00 7.11
C ASP A 58 -16.24 -9.94 7.92
N MET A 59 -15.14 -9.48 7.37
CA MET A 59 -14.39 -8.35 7.92
C MET A 59 -15.21 -7.07 7.76
N GLN A 60 -15.57 -6.44 8.90
CA GLN A 60 -16.41 -5.26 8.89
C GLN A 60 -15.58 -3.97 8.86
N TYR A 61 -15.89 -3.10 7.90
CA TYR A 61 -15.37 -1.74 7.82
C TYR A 61 -16.43 -0.74 8.29
N GLN A 62 -16.27 -0.21 9.50
CA GLN A 62 -17.28 0.66 10.10
C GLN A 62 -17.52 1.92 9.27
N THR A 63 -16.49 2.53 8.70
CA THR A 63 -16.63 3.71 7.85
C THR A 63 -17.48 3.45 6.60
N GLU A 64 -17.38 2.26 6.01
CA GLU A 64 -18.22 1.87 4.88
C GLU A 64 -19.67 1.66 5.29
N VAL A 65 -19.90 1.03 6.46
CA VAL A 65 -21.23 0.89 7.05
C VAL A 65 -21.87 2.25 7.31
N ASP A 66 -21.12 3.18 7.90
CA ASP A 66 -21.59 4.54 8.21
C ASP A 66 -21.91 5.34 6.93
N ASN A 67 -21.29 5.03 5.81
CA ASN A 67 -21.55 5.61 4.50
C ASN A 67 -22.58 4.84 3.65
N GLU A 68 -23.31 3.89 4.27
CA GLU A 68 -24.35 3.08 3.61
C GLU A 68 -23.83 2.26 2.41
N THR A 69 -22.53 1.92 2.44
CA THR A 69 -21.91 1.03 1.44
C THR A 69 -21.75 -0.39 1.97
N ALA A 70 -21.25 -1.32 1.14
CA ALA A 70 -21.05 -2.70 1.54
C ALA A 70 -19.91 -2.79 2.58
N GLY A 71 -20.28 -2.80 3.87
CA GLY A 71 -19.35 -2.77 4.98
C GLY A 71 -18.72 -4.11 5.36
N LEU A 72 -19.05 -5.20 4.67
CA LEU A 72 -18.47 -6.53 4.90
C LEU A 72 -17.60 -6.95 3.73
N ASP A 73 -16.46 -7.55 4.02
CA ASP A 73 -15.51 -7.96 2.99
C ASP A 73 -14.74 -9.22 3.40
N THR A 74 -14.00 -9.77 2.46
CA THR A 74 -13.14 -10.94 2.64
C THR A 74 -11.68 -10.57 2.38
N HIS A 75 -10.77 -11.08 3.22
CA HIS A 75 -9.34 -10.88 3.04
C HIS A 75 -8.63 -12.21 2.77
N PHE A 76 -7.72 -12.21 1.82
CA PHE A 76 -6.75 -13.29 1.65
C PHE A 76 -5.57 -13.07 2.58
N CYS A 77 -5.33 -14.04 3.46
CA CYS A 77 -4.31 -14.01 4.52
C CYS A 77 -3.50 -15.31 4.51
N PRO A 78 -2.55 -15.47 3.58
CA PRO A 78 -1.87 -16.75 3.36
C PRO A 78 -0.91 -17.16 4.46
N TYR A 79 -0.36 -16.20 5.21
CA TYR A 79 0.67 -16.44 6.22
C TYR A 79 0.42 -15.64 7.50
N ASP A 80 0.85 -16.23 8.63
CA ASP A 80 1.09 -15.53 9.89
C ASP A 80 2.57 -15.18 10.00
N LEU A 81 2.89 -13.94 10.36
CA LEU A 81 4.23 -13.57 10.81
C LEU A 81 4.35 -13.81 12.32
N ARG A 82 5.26 -14.68 12.74
CA ARG A 82 5.51 -14.97 14.16
C ARG A 82 6.92 -14.56 14.55
N PHE A 83 7.02 -13.89 15.69
CA PHE A 83 8.30 -13.50 16.31
C PHE A 83 8.20 -13.61 17.82
N THR A 84 9.36 -13.70 18.48
CA THR A 84 9.44 -13.76 19.94
C THR A 84 9.85 -12.40 20.47
N LEU A 85 9.05 -11.88 21.40
CA LEU A 85 9.36 -10.65 22.13
C LEU A 85 9.67 -11.02 23.60
N PRO A 86 10.92 -10.83 24.06
CA PRO A 86 11.24 -11.05 25.46
C PRO A 86 10.48 -10.10 26.39
N ALA A 87 10.23 -10.54 27.63
CA ALA A 87 9.58 -9.69 28.63
C ALA A 87 10.40 -8.41 28.88
N HIS A 88 9.70 -7.29 29.04
CA HIS A 88 10.29 -5.96 29.27
C HIS A 88 11.26 -5.48 28.17
N SER A 89 11.09 -5.98 26.94
CA SER A 89 11.85 -5.53 25.77
C SER A 89 10.93 -4.95 24.72
N SER A 90 11.51 -4.21 23.78
CA SER A 90 10.88 -3.78 22.52
C SER A 90 11.70 -4.29 21.35
N THR A 91 11.05 -4.47 20.21
CA THR A 91 11.73 -4.79 18.94
C THR A 91 11.09 -4.00 17.82
N GLU A 92 11.88 -3.64 16.84
CA GLU A 92 11.44 -3.00 15.62
C GLU A 92 11.49 -4.00 14.47
N ILE A 93 10.40 -4.07 13.72
CA ILE A 93 10.28 -4.96 12.57
C ILE A 93 9.85 -4.14 11.37
N SER A 94 10.70 -4.10 10.37
CA SER A 94 10.37 -3.51 9.07
C SER A 94 9.67 -4.53 8.20
N LEU A 95 8.51 -4.16 7.67
CA LEU A 95 7.77 -4.93 6.67
C LEU A 95 7.85 -4.17 5.35
N LEU A 96 8.36 -4.83 4.33
CA LEU A 96 8.45 -4.29 2.98
C LEU A 96 7.41 -4.97 2.09
N CYS A 97 6.60 -4.15 1.43
CA CYS A 97 5.66 -4.59 0.40
C CYS A 97 5.97 -3.83 -0.89
N THR A 98 6.23 -4.55 -1.98
CA THR A 98 6.46 -3.98 -3.30
C THR A 98 5.47 -4.53 -4.31
N VAL A 99 5.09 -3.70 -5.28
CA VAL A 99 4.24 -4.09 -6.41
C VAL A 99 4.96 -3.73 -7.70
N HIS A 100 5.09 -4.68 -8.59
CA HIS A 100 5.76 -4.48 -9.88
C HIS A 100 5.16 -5.40 -10.95
N PRO A 101 5.39 -5.12 -12.26
CA PRO A 101 5.05 -6.04 -13.33
C PRO A 101 5.79 -7.38 -13.18
N VAL A 102 5.12 -8.50 -13.50
CA VAL A 102 5.70 -9.86 -13.38
C VAL A 102 6.98 -10.03 -14.22
N GLN A 103 7.08 -9.33 -15.37
CA GLN A 103 8.28 -9.37 -16.20
C GLN A 103 9.48 -8.65 -15.57
N ASP A 104 9.25 -7.78 -14.61
CA ASP A 104 10.32 -7.08 -13.91
C ASP A 104 10.78 -7.97 -12.76
N THR A 105 12.03 -8.36 -12.76
CA THR A 105 12.59 -9.14 -11.65
C THR A 105 13.34 -8.17 -10.73
N PRO A 106 12.73 -7.72 -9.63
CA PRO A 106 13.43 -6.83 -8.71
C PRO A 106 14.56 -7.59 -8.02
N VAL A 107 15.61 -6.86 -7.68
CA VAL A 107 16.61 -7.39 -6.76
C VAL A 107 16.00 -7.37 -5.36
N LEU A 108 15.43 -8.48 -4.96
CA LEU A 108 14.90 -8.63 -3.61
C LEU A 108 16.03 -8.64 -2.61
N SER A 109 15.91 -7.79 -1.62
CA SER A 109 16.74 -7.84 -0.42
C SER A 109 15.86 -7.98 0.81
N ARG A 110 16.33 -8.74 1.80
CA ARG A 110 15.63 -8.78 3.08
C ARG A 110 15.75 -7.41 3.74
N PRO A 111 14.65 -6.78 4.16
CA PRO A 111 14.73 -5.51 4.86
C PRO A 111 15.52 -5.67 6.17
N GLN A 112 16.27 -4.65 6.53
CA GLN A 112 16.93 -4.56 7.82
C GLN A 112 15.98 -3.90 8.83
N ALA A 113 16.32 -3.92 10.11
CA ALA A 113 15.50 -3.29 11.15
C ALA A 113 15.34 -1.77 10.93
N ASP A 114 16.36 -1.13 10.38
CA ASP A 114 16.40 0.30 10.09
C ASP A 114 15.81 0.69 8.72
N THR A 115 15.39 -0.27 7.88
CA THR A 115 14.86 0.00 6.54
C THR A 115 13.70 1.00 6.58
N ALA A 116 12.77 0.86 7.53
CA ALA A 116 11.67 1.80 7.68
C ALA A 116 12.14 3.20 8.04
N ALA A 117 13.15 3.35 8.90
CA ALA A 117 13.72 4.65 9.26
C ALA A 117 14.41 5.33 8.06
N ILE A 118 15.10 4.56 7.23
CA ILE A 118 15.73 5.05 5.99
C ILE A 118 14.66 5.56 5.02
N GLU A 119 13.60 4.78 4.80
CA GLU A 119 12.50 5.19 3.90
C GLU A 119 11.74 6.41 4.42
N ILE A 120 11.50 6.49 5.73
CA ILE A 120 10.90 7.68 6.36
C ILE A 120 11.80 8.93 6.12
N ALA A 121 13.10 8.79 6.23
CA ALA A 121 14.03 9.89 5.96
C ALA A 121 13.97 10.36 4.50
N HIS A 122 13.93 9.43 3.52
CA HIS A 122 13.77 9.77 2.10
C HIS A 122 12.44 10.49 1.83
N VAL A 123 11.33 10.02 2.42
CA VAL A 123 10.02 10.69 2.30
C VAL A 123 10.07 12.09 2.92
N GLN A 124 10.75 12.25 4.05
CA GLN A 124 10.92 13.53 4.70
C GLN A 124 11.71 14.52 3.82
N GLU A 125 12.84 14.09 3.26
CA GLU A 125 13.65 14.88 2.32
C GLU A 125 12.84 15.30 1.09
N TYR A 126 12.03 14.39 0.55
CA TYR A 126 11.13 14.70 -0.55
C TYR A 126 10.13 15.80 -0.18
N TYR A 127 9.44 15.67 0.96
CA TYR A 127 8.48 16.68 1.41
C TYR A 127 9.14 18.02 1.73
N ASP A 128 10.33 18.03 2.28
CA ASP A 128 11.07 19.27 2.55
C ASP A 128 11.48 19.97 1.23
N SER A 129 11.82 19.19 0.20
CA SER A 129 12.04 19.70 -1.15
C SER A 129 10.77 20.35 -1.74
N LEU A 130 9.61 19.70 -1.60
CA LEU A 130 8.33 20.25 -2.07
C LEU A 130 7.98 21.57 -1.37
N LYS A 131 8.10 21.63 -0.05
CA LYS A 131 7.85 22.85 0.74
C LYS A 131 8.79 24.00 0.32
N GLN A 132 10.06 23.67 0.10
CA GLN A 132 11.04 24.66 -0.37
C GLN A 132 10.67 25.20 -1.75
N GLN A 133 10.28 24.34 -2.69
CA GLN A 133 9.87 24.72 -4.03
C GLN A 133 8.58 25.58 -4.02
N ALA A 134 7.65 25.29 -3.12
CA ALA A 134 6.42 26.04 -2.96
C ALA A 134 6.63 27.47 -2.42
N GLY A 135 7.73 27.69 -1.68
CA GLY A 135 8.17 29.04 -1.32
C GLY A 135 7.38 29.74 -0.22
N TYR A 136 6.60 29.02 0.58
CA TYR A 136 5.81 29.59 1.69
C TYR A 136 6.62 29.84 2.98
N GLY A 137 7.91 29.60 2.97
CA GLY A 137 8.78 29.81 4.13
C GLY A 137 8.35 28.98 5.34
N ASP A 138 8.24 29.63 6.49
CA ASP A 138 7.88 28.95 7.77
C ASP A 138 6.37 28.85 8.02
N ASP A 139 5.51 29.13 7.02
CA ASP A 139 4.07 28.96 7.14
C ASP A 139 3.71 27.47 7.23
N ALA A 140 3.51 26.99 8.47
CA ALA A 140 3.22 25.58 8.76
C ALA A 140 1.92 25.09 8.12
N PHE A 141 0.90 25.95 8.02
CA PHE A 141 -0.38 25.59 7.40
C PHE A 141 -0.23 25.45 5.87
N ALA A 142 0.38 26.42 5.22
CA ALA A 142 0.65 26.34 3.78
C ALA A 142 1.53 25.14 3.43
N ASN A 143 2.58 24.86 4.21
CA ASN A 143 3.44 23.71 4.03
C ASN A 143 2.70 22.36 4.22
N THR A 144 1.74 22.29 5.14
CA THR A 144 0.86 21.12 5.27
C THR A 144 -0.02 20.92 4.03
N LEU A 145 -0.57 22.00 3.48
CA LEU A 145 -1.37 21.92 2.26
C LEU A 145 -0.54 21.49 1.04
N VAL A 146 0.71 21.94 0.93
CA VAL A 146 1.63 21.49 -0.14
C VAL A 146 1.81 19.97 -0.12
N VAL A 147 2.11 19.40 1.04
CA VAL A 147 2.27 17.94 1.19
C VAL A 147 0.95 17.21 0.94
N ALA A 148 -0.18 17.75 1.41
CA ALA A 148 -1.49 17.16 1.17
C ALA A 148 -1.86 17.19 -0.32
N ALA A 149 -1.56 18.28 -1.04
CA ALA A 149 -1.85 18.41 -2.46
C ALA A 149 -1.05 17.40 -3.32
N ASP A 150 0.19 17.12 -2.96
CA ASP A 150 1.04 16.14 -3.64
C ASP A 150 0.39 14.74 -3.68
N GLN A 151 -0.34 14.36 -2.64
CA GLN A 151 -1.02 13.06 -2.55
C GLN A 151 -2.12 12.87 -3.60
N PHE A 152 -2.62 13.94 -4.20
CA PHE A 152 -3.62 13.89 -5.26
C PHE A 152 -3.01 13.83 -6.67
N LEU A 153 -1.70 13.98 -6.79
CA LEU A 153 -1.01 13.87 -8.07
C LEU A 153 -0.80 12.40 -8.44
N ALA A 154 -1.21 12.03 -9.62
CA ALA A 154 -1.04 10.68 -10.14
C ALA A 154 -0.56 10.71 -11.60
N ARG A 155 0.17 9.68 -12.01
CA ARG A 155 0.51 9.47 -13.41
C ARG A 155 -0.53 8.56 -14.05
N ARG A 156 -1.13 9.02 -15.14
CA ARG A 156 -2.08 8.22 -15.91
C ARG A 156 -1.31 7.31 -16.88
N ASP A 157 -1.40 6.01 -16.74
CA ASP A 157 -0.70 5.04 -17.56
C ASP A 157 -1.05 5.14 -19.05
N SER A 158 -2.32 5.40 -19.37
CA SER A 158 -2.79 5.49 -20.76
C SER A 158 -2.17 6.64 -21.58
N THR A 159 -1.72 7.70 -20.91
CA THR A 159 -1.14 8.88 -21.55
C THR A 159 0.31 9.16 -21.14
N GLY A 160 0.75 8.58 -20.03
CA GLY A 160 2.04 8.89 -19.40
C GLY A 160 2.12 10.29 -18.77
N LEU A 161 1.01 11.03 -18.74
CA LEU A 161 0.95 12.39 -18.22
C LEU A 161 0.46 12.41 -16.77
N MET A 162 0.78 13.51 -16.08
CA MET A 162 0.26 13.78 -14.73
C MET A 162 -1.22 14.14 -14.78
N THR A 163 -1.94 13.74 -13.76
CA THR A 163 -3.35 14.06 -13.53
C THR A 163 -3.60 14.31 -12.04
N ILE A 164 -4.77 14.81 -11.69
CA ILE A 164 -5.19 15.04 -10.31
C ILE A 164 -6.37 14.13 -10.00
N LEU A 165 -6.25 13.39 -8.89
CA LEU A 165 -7.35 12.58 -8.36
C LEU A 165 -8.40 13.49 -7.73
N ALA A 166 -9.67 13.27 -8.04
CA ALA A 166 -10.77 14.11 -7.55
C ALA A 166 -11.04 13.94 -6.05
N GLY A 167 -10.66 12.79 -5.47
CA GLY A 167 -10.77 12.53 -4.04
C GLY A 167 -10.39 11.11 -3.65
N LEU A 168 -9.39 10.96 -2.84
CA LEU A 168 -8.94 9.67 -2.32
C LEU A 168 -9.84 9.20 -1.17
N PRO A 169 -10.16 7.91 -1.11
CA PRO A 169 -9.93 6.83 -2.10
C PRO A 169 -11.11 6.63 -3.07
N TRP A 170 -12.17 7.47 -2.99
CA TRP A 170 -13.48 7.23 -3.62
C TRP A 170 -13.56 7.62 -5.10
N PHE A 171 -12.69 8.52 -5.57
CA PHE A 171 -12.75 9.03 -6.93
C PHE A 171 -11.42 8.87 -7.64
N THR A 172 -11.50 8.52 -8.90
CA THR A 172 -10.38 8.54 -9.83
C THR A 172 -10.11 9.95 -10.33
N ASP A 173 -9.36 10.11 -11.39
CA ASP A 173 -9.14 11.40 -12.02
C ASP A 173 -10.35 11.80 -12.88
N TRP A 174 -10.86 13.00 -12.63
CA TRP A 174 -11.93 13.61 -13.39
C TRP A 174 -11.41 14.86 -14.10
N GLY A 175 -11.69 14.97 -15.41
CA GLY A 175 -11.19 16.09 -16.23
C GLY A 175 -11.59 17.47 -15.70
N ARG A 176 -12.81 17.60 -15.18
CA ARG A 176 -13.29 18.86 -14.58
C ARG A 176 -12.43 19.26 -13.37
N ASP A 177 -12.21 18.34 -12.45
CA ASP A 177 -11.48 18.58 -11.21
C ASP A 177 -10.01 18.89 -11.51
N THR A 178 -9.41 18.16 -12.45
CA THR A 178 -8.07 18.45 -12.95
C THR A 178 -7.97 19.87 -13.53
N MET A 179 -8.94 20.28 -14.36
CA MET A 179 -8.93 21.61 -15.01
C MET A 179 -9.20 22.77 -14.04
N ILE A 180 -9.85 22.53 -12.90
CA ILE A 180 -10.07 23.56 -11.87
C ILE A 180 -8.82 23.72 -10.98
N ALA A 181 -8.06 22.64 -10.80
CA ALA A 181 -6.87 22.63 -9.94
C ALA A 181 -5.63 23.25 -10.61
N PHE A 182 -5.60 23.36 -11.94
CA PHE A 182 -4.59 24.05 -12.73
C PHE A 182 -4.98 25.49 -13.05
#